data_76340b6a3c8a87f2093df20760bc21e2
#
_entry.id   76340b6a3c8a87f2093df20760bc21e2
#
_cell.length_a   1.000
_cell.length_b   1.000
_cell.length_c   1.000
_cell.angle_alpha   90.00
_cell.angle_beta   90.00
_cell.angle_gamma   90.00
#
_symmetry.space_group_name_H-M   'P 1'
#
loop_
_entity.id
_entity.type
_entity.pdbx_description
1 polymer ?
#
loop_
_entity_poly.entity_id
_entity_poly.type
_entity_poly.pdbx_seq_one_letter_code
_entity_poly.pdbx_strand_id
1 'polypeptide(L)'
;VKLARQLERRIEQLVEGVAGKVFPGPLHPVELTARLLREADLAVSPSPAGPITANEFRVGAHPKDLAGFEVGSLLAVELARVVDDEAAQRGWRLEGPVVVEIYPDPEIDAGSLSVTTSVSAGPLPPWANLIGRGVLPVCFNRVVMGRSRTADVVINAPEVSRVHALLWREAGRTWVEDLGSTNGTFVDGRSADRGSPSIAEGGVLSLGGLQLTFRLV
;
A
#
# COMPACT_ATOMS: atom_id res chain seq x y z
N VAL A 1 -18.65 -6.66 2.38
CA VAL A 1 -19.17 -6.89 3.73
C VAL A 1 -18.08 -7.24 4.73
N LYS A 2 -17.05 -8.04 4.41
CA LYS A 2 -15.93 -8.35 5.32
C LYS A 2 -14.98 -7.17 5.51
N LEU A 3 -14.69 -6.43 4.43
CA LEU A 3 -13.80 -5.25 4.43
C LEU A 3 -14.36 -4.12 5.31
N ALA A 4 -15.66 -3.81 5.16
CA ALA A 4 -16.31 -2.79 5.96
C ALA A 4 -16.25 -3.12 7.47
N ARG A 5 -16.45 -4.37 7.85
CA ARG A 5 -16.36 -4.82 9.26
C ARG A 5 -14.92 -4.84 9.81
N GLN A 6 -13.91 -5.01 8.95
CA GLN A 6 -12.50 -4.89 9.37
C GLN A 6 -12.13 -3.43 9.55
N LEU A 7 -12.59 -2.56 8.65
CA LEU A 7 -12.42 -1.11 8.75
C LEU A 7 -13.13 -0.58 10.00
N GLU A 8 -14.39 -0.95 10.24
CA GLU A 8 -15.13 -0.60 11.45
C GLU A 8 -14.39 -1.01 12.73
N ARG A 9 -13.89 -2.23 12.82
CA ARG A 9 -13.12 -2.69 13.99
C ARG A 9 -11.79 -1.95 14.18
N ARG A 10 -11.11 -1.58 13.10
CA ARG A 10 -9.86 -0.79 13.19
C ARG A 10 -10.15 0.65 13.57
N ILE A 11 -11.23 1.22 13.06
CA ILE A 11 -11.70 2.53 13.44
C ILE A 11 -12.13 2.54 14.93
N GLU A 12 -12.82 1.48 15.40
CA GLU A 12 -13.15 1.31 16.81
C GLU A 12 -11.90 1.20 17.68
N GLN A 13 -10.90 0.44 17.26
CA GLN A 13 -9.59 0.36 17.96
C GLN A 13 -8.82 1.68 17.94
N LEU A 14 -8.90 2.44 16.85
CA LEU A 14 -8.38 3.82 16.77
C LEU A 14 -9.10 4.73 17.76
N VAL A 15 -10.41 4.64 17.81
CA VAL A 15 -11.25 5.40 18.73
C VAL A 15 -10.98 4.99 20.18
N GLU A 16 -10.86 3.69 20.48
CA GLU A 16 -10.53 3.20 21.83
C GLU A 16 -9.08 3.51 22.24
N GLY A 17 -8.10 3.41 21.33
CA GLY A 17 -6.70 3.75 21.60
C GLY A 17 -6.43 5.24 21.76
N VAL A 18 -7.19 6.09 21.06
CA VAL A 18 -7.11 7.54 21.13
C VAL A 18 -8.20 8.12 22.05
N ALA A 19 -9.30 7.40 22.25
CA ALA A 19 -10.51 7.83 23.01
C ALA A 19 -10.38 7.72 24.54
N GLY A 20 -9.20 7.48 25.06
CA GLY A 20 -8.94 7.91 26.44
C GLY A 20 -9.07 9.44 26.62
N LYS A 21 -9.13 10.20 25.51
CA LYS A 21 -9.44 11.63 25.46
C LYS A 21 -10.73 11.81 24.65
N VAL A 22 -11.76 12.27 25.29
CA VAL A 22 -13.02 12.74 24.65
C VAL A 22 -12.66 13.75 23.57
N PHE A 23 -12.99 13.45 22.29
CA PHE A 23 -12.90 14.43 21.22
C PHE A 23 -14.09 15.41 21.34
N PRO A 24 -13.88 16.62 21.83
CA PRO A 24 -14.98 17.55 22.05
C PRO A 24 -15.44 18.26 20.78
N GLY A 25 -14.81 18.00 19.63
CA GLY A 25 -15.09 18.65 18.35
C GLY A 25 -16.04 17.86 17.44
N PRO A 26 -16.63 18.52 16.44
CA PRO A 26 -17.53 17.89 15.46
C PRO A 26 -16.84 16.91 14.52
N LEU A 27 -15.50 16.91 14.43
CA LEU A 27 -14.73 16.00 13.60
C LEU A 27 -14.42 14.71 14.33
N HIS A 28 -15.11 13.64 13.94
CA HIS A 28 -14.87 12.32 14.48
C HIS A 28 -13.75 11.60 13.69
N PRO A 29 -12.80 10.88 14.33
CA PRO A 29 -11.73 10.12 13.63
C PRO A 29 -12.24 9.18 12.55
N VAL A 30 -13.44 8.61 12.72
CA VAL A 30 -14.13 7.77 11.72
C VAL A 30 -14.41 8.52 10.43
N GLU A 31 -14.86 9.78 10.54
CA GLU A 31 -15.18 10.62 9.39
C GLU A 31 -13.91 11.03 8.64
N LEU A 32 -12.86 11.41 9.37
CA LEU A 32 -11.52 11.66 8.82
C LEU A 32 -10.99 10.45 8.03
N THR A 33 -11.07 9.26 8.63
CA THR A 33 -10.64 8.02 7.99
C THR A 33 -11.43 7.75 6.71
N ALA A 34 -12.77 7.83 6.79
CA ALA A 34 -13.63 7.59 5.63
C ALA A 34 -13.35 8.58 4.51
N ARG A 35 -13.09 9.85 4.84
CA ARG A 35 -12.72 10.88 3.87
C ARG A 35 -11.37 10.60 3.22
N LEU A 36 -10.34 10.27 3.99
CA LEU A 36 -9.02 9.94 3.46
C LEU A 36 -9.06 8.74 2.51
N LEU A 37 -9.75 7.65 2.89
CA LEU A 37 -9.88 6.47 2.05
C LEU A 37 -10.65 6.75 0.76
N ARG A 38 -11.66 7.62 0.82
CA ARG A 38 -12.37 8.08 -0.37
C ARG A 38 -11.47 8.89 -1.30
N GLU A 39 -10.67 9.81 -0.77
CA GLU A 39 -9.72 10.60 -1.58
C GLU A 39 -8.62 9.72 -2.17
N ALA A 40 -8.14 8.71 -1.42
CA ALA A 40 -7.22 7.70 -1.95
C ALA A 40 -7.83 6.92 -3.12
N ASP A 41 -9.11 6.52 -3.02
CA ASP A 41 -9.84 5.81 -4.08
C ASP A 41 -10.02 6.69 -5.34
N LEU A 42 -10.36 7.97 -5.15
CA LEU A 42 -10.49 8.94 -6.23
C LEU A 42 -9.15 9.28 -6.92
N ALA A 43 -8.04 9.17 -6.19
CA ALA A 43 -6.69 9.41 -6.70
C ALA A 43 -6.11 8.22 -7.49
N VAL A 44 -6.81 7.09 -7.55
CA VAL A 44 -6.32 5.89 -8.24
C VAL A 44 -6.16 6.17 -9.73
N SER A 45 -4.98 5.86 -10.24
CA SER A 45 -4.63 6.01 -11.65
C SER A 45 -3.86 4.77 -12.16
N PRO A 46 -3.89 4.48 -13.48
CA PRO A 46 -3.17 3.35 -14.04
C PRO A 46 -1.67 3.59 -14.08
N SER A 47 -0.89 2.54 -13.87
CA SER A 47 0.56 2.51 -14.09
C SER A 47 0.99 1.18 -14.72
N PRO A 48 2.25 1.06 -15.24
CA PRO A 48 2.76 -0.21 -15.76
C PRO A 48 2.77 -1.36 -14.73
N ALA A 49 2.86 -1.04 -13.43
CA ALA A 49 2.79 -2.02 -12.36
C ALA A 49 1.34 -2.28 -11.87
N GLY A 50 0.35 -1.63 -12.47
CA GLY A 50 -1.06 -1.67 -12.07
C GLY A 50 -1.52 -0.38 -11.39
N PRO A 51 -2.62 -0.41 -10.63
CA PRO A 51 -3.19 0.80 -10.02
C PRO A 51 -2.25 1.41 -8.97
N ILE A 52 -2.02 2.72 -9.09
CA ILE A 52 -1.27 3.55 -8.16
C ILE A 52 -2.21 4.54 -7.50
N THR A 53 -2.02 4.84 -6.22
CA THR A 53 -2.79 5.88 -5.51
C THR A 53 -1.87 6.89 -4.83
N ALA A 54 -2.46 7.97 -4.29
CA ALA A 54 -1.74 8.97 -3.52
C ALA A 54 -1.19 8.37 -2.21
N ASN A 55 -0.05 8.90 -1.78
CA ASN A 55 0.58 8.57 -0.51
C ASN A 55 0.86 9.81 0.37
N GLU A 56 0.59 11.01 -0.12
CA GLU A 56 0.62 12.22 0.68
C GLU A 56 -0.79 12.83 0.76
N PHE A 57 -1.22 13.15 1.98
CA PHE A 57 -2.54 13.70 2.30
C PHE A 57 -2.38 14.92 3.18
N ARG A 58 -2.89 16.07 2.71
CA ARG A 58 -2.95 17.28 3.51
C ARG A 58 -4.41 17.57 3.87
N VAL A 59 -4.71 17.53 5.16
CA VAL A 59 -6.05 17.69 5.73
C VAL A 59 -6.15 19.02 6.42
N GLY A 60 -6.89 19.96 5.81
CA GLY A 60 -7.25 21.23 6.42
C GLY A 60 -8.55 21.11 7.20
N ALA A 61 -8.61 21.70 8.40
CA ALA A 61 -9.80 21.79 9.21
C ALA A 61 -9.83 23.11 9.98
N HIS A 62 -11.06 23.55 10.36
CA HIS A 62 -11.18 24.77 11.15
C HIS A 62 -10.46 24.62 12.51
N PRO A 63 -9.74 25.66 13.01
CA PRO A 63 -8.98 25.57 14.27
C PRO A 63 -9.79 25.10 15.48
N LYS A 64 -11.09 25.42 15.54
CA LYS A 64 -11.98 24.96 16.61
C LYS A 64 -12.19 23.45 16.62
N ASP A 65 -12.14 22.82 15.44
CA ASP A 65 -12.35 21.39 15.28
C ASP A 65 -11.08 20.59 15.62
N LEU A 66 -9.93 21.27 15.55
CA LEU A 66 -8.63 20.72 15.94
C LEU A 66 -8.29 21.00 17.41
N ALA A 67 -9.12 21.75 18.13
CA ALA A 67 -8.94 22.01 19.56
C ALA A 67 -9.06 20.69 20.35
N GLY A 68 -7.95 20.23 20.95
CA GLY A 68 -7.88 18.96 21.66
C GLY A 68 -7.13 17.86 20.90
N PHE A 69 -6.84 18.06 19.61
CA PHE A 69 -5.83 17.27 18.92
C PHE A 69 -4.44 17.85 19.25
N GLU A 70 -3.57 17.05 19.81
CA GLU A 70 -2.14 17.40 19.79
C GLU A 70 -1.69 17.31 18.33
N VAL A 71 -1.60 18.47 17.68
CA VAL A 71 -1.21 18.61 16.27
C VAL A 71 0.18 17.98 16.08
N GLY A 72 0.29 16.99 15.17
CA GLY A 72 1.52 16.27 14.88
C GLY A 72 1.58 14.86 15.49
N SER A 73 0.50 14.38 16.08
CA SER A 73 0.48 13.23 16.95
C SER A 73 0.04 11.91 16.30
N LEU A 74 -0.15 10.95 17.18
CA LEU A 74 -0.60 9.58 16.97
C LEU A 74 -1.72 9.43 15.92
N LEU A 75 -2.65 10.38 15.81
CA LEU A 75 -3.75 10.32 14.85
C LEU A 75 -3.25 10.33 13.39
N ALA A 76 -2.34 11.24 13.04
CA ALA A 76 -1.79 11.30 11.67
C ALA A 76 -1.05 10.01 11.30
N VAL A 77 -0.30 9.45 12.26
CA VAL A 77 0.40 8.16 12.10
C VAL A 77 -0.58 7.01 11.92
N GLU A 78 -1.65 6.97 12.70
CA GLU A 78 -2.66 5.91 12.60
C GLU A 78 -3.48 6.03 11.29
N LEU A 79 -3.81 7.25 10.87
CA LEU A 79 -4.46 7.49 9.58
C LEU A 79 -3.55 7.05 8.41
N ALA A 80 -2.25 7.33 8.48
CA ALA A 80 -1.30 6.87 7.49
C ALA A 80 -1.24 5.33 7.41
N ARG A 81 -1.26 4.64 8.56
CA ARG A 81 -1.33 3.17 8.60
C ARG A 81 -2.60 2.62 7.97
N VAL A 82 -3.75 3.25 8.23
CA VAL A 82 -5.02 2.81 7.64
C VAL A 82 -4.99 2.93 6.12
N VAL A 83 -4.41 4.00 5.56
CA VAL A 83 -4.26 4.16 4.12
C VAL A 83 -3.30 3.12 3.54
N ASP A 84 -2.16 2.84 4.20
CA ASP A 84 -1.20 1.82 3.78
C ASP A 84 -1.83 0.42 3.76
N ASP A 85 -2.55 0.07 4.82
CA ASP A 85 -3.27 -1.20 4.93
C ASP A 85 -4.36 -1.35 3.86
N GLU A 86 -5.13 -0.27 3.57
CA GLU A 86 -6.15 -0.29 2.53
C GLU A 86 -5.53 -0.42 1.14
N ALA A 87 -4.41 0.25 0.89
CA ALA A 87 -3.65 0.10 -0.35
C ALA A 87 -3.21 -1.35 -0.56
N ALA A 88 -2.71 -2.01 0.50
CA ALA A 88 -2.36 -3.43 0.46
C ALA A 88 -3.60 -4.33 0.25
N GLN A 89 -4.75 -4.01 0.85
CA GLN A 89 -5.99 -4.78 0.66
C GLN A 89 -6.56 -4.66 -0.75
N ARG A 90 -6.43 -3.49 -1.38
CA ARG A 90 -6.93 -3.23 -2.74
C ARG A 90 -5.91 -3.47 -3.84
N GLY A 91 -4.70 -3.89 -3.48
CA GLY A 91 -3.62 -4.09 -4.44
C GLY A 91 -3.15 -2.78 -5.09
N TRP A 92 -3.32 -1.63 -4.45
CA TRP A 92 -2.81 -0.36 -4.95
C TRP A 92 -1.31 -0.23 -4.68
N ARG A 93 -0.59 0.35 -5.62
CA ARG A 93 0.81 0.71 -5.44
C ARG A 93 0.92 2.08 -4.79
N LEU A 94 1.81 2.20 -3.82
CA LEU A 94 2.29 3.46 -3.25
C LEU A 94 3.73 3.68 -3.70
N GLU A 95 4.06 4.90 -4.13
CA GLU A 95 5.42 5.24 -4.57
C GLU A 95 6.35 5.66 -3.42
N GLY A 96 5.81 5.84 -2.24
CA GLY A 96 6.54 6.17 -1.02
C GLY A 96 5.70 5.94 0.23
N PRO A 97 6.24 6.24 1.41
CA PRO A 97 5.52 6.11 2.67
C PRO A 97 4.28 7.01 2.69
N VAL A 98 3.22 6.52 3.34
CA VAL A 98 2.02 7.34 3.53
C VAL A 98 2.31 8.42 4.55
N VAL A 99 2.04 9.67 4.18
CA VAL A 99 2.16 10.84 5.05
C VAL A 99 0.81 11.54 5.15
N VAL A 100 0.35 11.77 6.36
CA VAL A 100 -0.85 12.56 6.64
C VAL A 100 -0.44 13.79 7.43
N GLU A 101 -0.68 14.97 6.86
CA GLU A 101 -0.50 16.26 7.53
C GLU A 101 -1.87 16.84 7.85
N ILE A 102 -2.11 17.14 9.12
CA ILE A 102 -3.33 17.83 9.56
C ILE A 102 -2.95 19.25 9.98
N TYR A 103 -3.59 20.26 9.39
CA TYR A 103 -3.27 21.66 9.65
C TYR A 103 -4.53 22.51 9.89
N PRO A 104 -4.43 23.55 10.73
CA PRO A 104 -5.52 24.48 10.95
C PRO A 104 -5.69 25.40 9.74
N ASP A 105 -6.93 25.57 9.28
CA ASP A 105 -7.30 26.50 8.23
C ASP A 105 -8.58 27.25 8.63
N PRO A 106 -8.48 28.56 8.96
CA PRO A 106 -9.63 29.35 9.38
C PRO A 106 -10.63 29.66 8.25
N GLU A 107 -10.27 29.45 6.98
CA GLU A 107 -11.14 29.64 5.83
C GLU A 107 -12.10 28.45 5.62
N ILE A 108 -11.84 27.34 6.29
CA ILE A 108 -12.70 26.16 6.25
C ILE A 108 -13.79 26.30 7.31
N ASP A 109 -15.05 26.07 6.92
CA ASP A 109 -16.17 26.10 7.87
C ASP A 109 -16.02 25.04 8.96
N ALA A 110 -16.40 25.38 10.20
CA ALA A 110 -16.39 24.43 11.30
C ALA A 110 -17.28 23.21 10.98
N GLY A 111 -16.76 22.02 11.23
CA GLY A 111 -17.38 20.75 10.86
C GLY A 111 -17.10 20.31 9.42
N SER A 112 -16.29 21.06 8.65
CA SER A 112 -15.89 20.72 7.30
C SER A 112 -14.41 20.34 7.20
N LEU A 113 -14.05 19.61 6.15
CA LEU A 113 -12.68 19.20 5.85
C LEU A 113 -12.30 19.50 4.41
N SER A 114 -11.10 19.97 4.20
CA SER A 114 -10.42 19.99 2.90
C SER A 114 -9.36 18.92 2.89
N VAL A 115 -9.32 18.08 1.85
CA VAL A 115 -8.27 17.07 1.68
C VAL A 115 -7.66 17.24 0.31
N THR A 116 -6.35 17.42 0.26
CA THR A 116 -5.57 17.40 -0.99
C THR A 116 -4.62 16.21 -0.97
N THR A 117 -4.41 15.61 -2.12
CA THR A 117 -3.60 14.41 -2.27
C THR A 117 -2.50 14.59 -3.30
N SER A 118 -1.37 13.94 -3.09
CA SER A 118 -0.27 13.87 -4.07
C SER A 118 0.43 12.52 -4.03
N VAL A 119 1.18 12.23 -5.10
CA VAL A 119 2.07 11.07 -5.17
C VAL A 119 3.50 11.56 -4.99
N SER A 120 4.20 11.02 -4.01
CA SER A 120 5.59 11.36 -3.71
C SER A 120 6.43 10.08 -3.63
N ALA A 121 7.55 10.06 -4.36
CA ALA A 121 8.46 8.93 -4.31
C ALA A 121 9.29 8.97 -3.03
N GLY A 122 9.46 7.81 -2.40
CA GLY A 122 10.25 7.69 -1.18
C GLY A 122 10.62 6.24 -0.87
N PRO A 123 11.62 6.03 0.01
CA PRO A 123 12.05 4.70 0.40
C PRO A 123 10.97 4.00 1.23
N LEU A 124 10.66 2.76 0.86
CA LEU A 124 9.75 1.88 1.60
C LEU A 124 10.54 0.72 2.22
N PRO A 125 10.22 0.31 3.44
CA PRO A 125 10.78 -0.90 4.01
C PRO A 125 10.31 -2.12 3.21
N PRO A 126 11.12 -3.19 3.13
CA PRO A 126 10.68 -4.41 2.50
C PRO A 126 9.58 -5.08 3.34
N TRP A 127 8.52 -5.52 2.68
CA TRP A 127 7.47 -6.34 3.30
C TRP A 127 7.67 -7.83 3.00
N ALA A 128 8.51 -8.15 1.99
CA ALA A 128 8.92 -9.50 1.67
C ALA A 128 10.33 -9.51 1.05
N ASN A 129 10.90 -10.69 0.98
CA ASN A 129 12.15 -10.97 0.31
C ASN A 129 12.01 -12.15 -0.66
N LEU A 130 12.68 -12.07 -1.81
CA LEU A 130 12.90 -13.19 -2.70
C LEU A 130 14.34 -13.69 -2.49
N ILE A 131 14.47 -14.90 -2.00
CA ILE A 131 15.77 -15.49 -1.60
C ILE A 131 16.23 -16.50 -2.63
N GLY A 132 17.38 -16.26 -3.22
CA GLY A 132 18.08 -17.15 -4.14
C GLY A 132 19.57 -17.18 -3.82
N ARG A 133 20.43 -16.82 -4.78
CA ARG A 133 21.87 -16.60 -4.53
C ARG A 133 22.16 -15.41 -3.63
N GLY A 134 21.17 -14.57 -3.39
CA GLY A 134 21.17 -13.41 -2.52
C GLY A 134 19.75 -13.09 -2.09
N VAL A 135 19.57 -11.98 -1.38
CA VAL A 135 18.29 -11.49 -0.92
C VAL A 135 17.88 -10.32 -1.81
N LEU A 136 16.70 -10.40 -2.40
CA LEU A 136 16.08 -9.36 -3.21
C LEU A 136 14.87 -8.80 -2.45
N PRO A 137 14.96 -7.58 -1.90
CA PRO A 137 13.86 -6.99 -1.13
C PRO A 137 12.70 -6.59 -2.03
N VAL A 138 11.48 -6.80 -1.55
CA VAL A 138 10.23 -6.38 -2.18
C VAL A 138 9.64 -5.25 -1.33
N CYS A 139 9.75 -4.02 -1.81
CA CYS A 139 9.38 -2.83 -1.03
C CYS A 139 8.00 -2.26 -1.43
N PHE A 140 7.70 -2.18 -2.72
CA PHE A 140 6.39 -1.70 -3.19
C PHE A 140 5.34 -2.79 -3.10
N ASN A 141 4.08 -2.41 -2.86
CA ASN A 141 2.96 -3.35 -2.83
C ASN A 141 2.73 -4.09 -4.16
N ARG A 142 3.12 -3.46 -5.27
CA ARG A 142 3.16 -4.04 -6.62
C ARG A 142 4.55 -3.84 -7.20
N VAL A 143 5.20 -4.90 -7.65
CA VAL A 143 6.55 -4.83 -8.20
C VAL A 143 6.65 -5.56 -9.53
N VAL A 144 7.26 -4.89 -10.49
CA VAL A 144 7.71 -5.51 -11.73
C VAL A 144 9.08 -6.14 -11.47
N MET A 145 9.19 -7.43 -11.73
CA MET A 145 10.44 -8.20 -11.62
C MET A 145 11.02 -8.42 -13.01
N GLY A 146 12.32 -8.31 -13.13
CA GLY A 146 12.97 -8.57 -14.41
C GLY A 146 14.46 -8.23 -14.43
N ARG A 147 15.10 -8.45 -15.59
CA ARG A 147 16.52 -8.18 -15.77
C ARG A 147 16.81 -6.72 -16.11
N SER A 148 15.78 -5.91 -16.45
CA SER A 148 15.97 -4.48 -16.70
C SER A 148 16.40 -3.76 -15.42
N ARG A 149 17.25 -2.74 -15.57
CA ARG A 149 17.59 -1.83 -14.47
C ARG A 149 16.41 -0.94 -14.05
N THR A 150 15.35 -0.89 -14.86
CA THR A 150 14.10 -0.16 -14.57
C THR A 150 13.04 -1.03 -13.89
N ALA A 151 13.32 -2.32 -13.65
CA ALA A 151 12.46 -3.18 -12.86
C ALA A 151 12.57 -2.80 -11.37
N ASP A 152 11.46 -2.93 -10.63
CA ASP A 152 11.45 -2.67 -9.19
C ASP A 152 12.31 -3.69 -8.42
N VAL A 153 12.29 -4.95 -8.88
CA VAL A 153 13.18 -6.00 -8.40
C VAL A 153 14.06 -6.45 -9.58
N VAL A 154 15.31 -5.98 -9.56
CA VAL A 154 16.28 -6.30 -10.63
C VAL A 154 16.90 -7.66 -10.38
N ILE A 155 16.70 -8.58 -11.33
CA ILE A 155 17.20 -9.95 -11.28
C ILE A 155 18.20 -10.14 -12.42
N ASN A 156 19.50 -10.06 -12.10
CA ASN A 156 20.57 -10.15 -13.08
C ASN A 156 20.87 -11.61 -13.43
N ALA A 157 19.99 -12.22 -14.23
CA ALA A 157 20.12 -13.58 -14.72
C ALA A 157 19.72 -13.67 -16.20
N PRO A 158 20.49 -14.34 -17.07
CA PRO A 158 20.24 -14.34 -18.51
C PRO A 158 18.92 -15.01 -18.88
N GLU A 159 18.45 -15.97 -18.09
CA GLU A 159 17.16 -16.67 -18.23
C GLU A 159 15.94 -15.79 -17.90
N VAL A 160 16.14 -14.65 -17.23
CA VAL A 160 15.07 -13.73 -16.86
C VAL A 160 14.89 -12.64 -17.93
N SER A 161 13.65 -12.41 -18.38
CA SER A 161 13.31 -11.37 -19.33
C SER A 161 13.50 -9.96 -18.72
N ARG A 162 13.66 -8.94 -19.57
CA ARG A 162 13.81 -7.53 -19.13
C ARG A 162 12.65 -7.08 -18.25
N VAL A 163 11.43 -7.35 -18.69
CA VAL A 163 10.18 -7.31 -17.92
C VAL A 163 9.71 -8.77 -17.90
N HIS A 164 9.59 -9.39 -16.72
CA HIS A 164 9.36 -10.82 -16.63
C HIS A 164 8.04 -11.16 -15.97
N ALA A 165 7.84 -10.68 -14.75
CA ALA A 165 6.65 -10.97 -13.97
C ALA A 165 6.26 -9.79 -13.07
N LEU A 166 5.00 -9.77 -12.67
CA LEU A 166 4.45 -8.88 -11.66
C LEU A 166 4.18 -9.69 -10.39
N LEU A 167 4.50 -9.12 -9.24
CA LEU A 167 4.16 -9.65 -7.93
C LEU A 167 3.46 -8.56 -7.13
N TRP A 168 2.32 -8.89 -6.48
CA TRP A 168 1.59 -7.91 -5.68
C TRP A 168 0.82 -8.54 -4.53
N ARG A 169 0.52 -7.72 -3.51
CA ARG A 169 -0.39 -8.06 -2.41
C ARG A 169 -1.78 -7.51 -2.71
N GLU A 170 -2.80 -8.33 -2.52
CA GLU A 170 -4.20 -7.93 -2.61
C GLU A 170 -5.08 -8.89 -1.82
N ALA A 171 -6.04 -8.36 -1.07
CA ALA A 171 -7.00 -9.13 -0.27
C ALA A 171 -6.34 -10.17 0.66
N GLY A 172 -5.22 -9.80 1.28
CA GLY A 172 -4.47 -10.65 2.21
C GLY A 172 -3.69 -11.80 1.54
N ARG A 173 -3.50 -11.76 0.23
CA ARG A 173 -2.74 -12.74 -0.55
C ARG A 173 -1.66 -12.05 -1.37
N THR A 174 -0.64 -12.81 -1.72
CA THR A 174 0.39 -12.39 -2.67
C THR A 174 0.19 -13.13 -3.98
N TRP A 175 0.11 -12.40 -5.07
CA TRP A 175 -0.18 -12.88 -6.41
C TRP A 175 1.02 -12.72 -7.32
N VAL A 176 1.11 -13.58 -8.33
CA VAL A 176 2.15 -13.52 -9.36
C VAL A 176 1.50 -13.64 -10.73
N GLU A 177 1.96 -12.83 -11.69
CA GLU A 177 1.52 -12.85 -13.09
C GLU A 177 2.73 -12.82 -14.00
N ASP A 178 2.71 -13.63 -15.05
CA ASP A 178 3.72 -13.57 -16.11
C ASP A 178 3.40 -12.41 -17.07
N LEU A 179 4.38 -11.56 -17.32
CA LEU A 179 4.24 -10.38 -18.19
C LEU A 179 4.69 -10.67 -19.64
N GLY A 180 4.45 -11.88 -20.14
CA GLY A 180 4.88 -12.32 -21.48
C GLY A 180 6.36 -12.63 -21.52
N SER A 181 6.88 -13.29 -20.49
CA SER A 181 8.29 -13.65 -20.42
C SER A 181 8.65 -14.72 -21.48
N THR A 182 9.93 -14.80 -21.84
CA THR A 182 10.41 -15.77 -22.85
C THR A 182 10.38 -17.20 -22.32
N ASN A 183 10.71 -17.39 -21.05
CA ASN A 183 10.93 -18.72 -20.46
C ASN A 183 9.88 -19.10 -19.40
N GLY A 184 8.88 -18.26 -19.20
CA GLY A 184 7.75 -18.50 -18.31
C GLY A 184 8.01 -18.24 -16.83
N THR A 185 6.93 -18.03 -16.11
CA THR A 185 6.87 -17.83 -14.65
C THR A 185 6.06 -18.93 -14.01
N PHE A 186 6.55 -19.48 -12.89
CA PHE A 186 5.87 -20.55 -12.16
C PHE A 186 5.89 -20.29 -10.65
N VAL A 187 4.79 -20.62 -9.97
CA VAL A 187 4.65 -20.60 -8.52
C VAL A 187 4.38 -22.02 -8.05
N ASP A 188 5.29 -22.61 -7.27
CA ASP A 188 5.22 -23.99 -6.79
C ASP A 188 4.93 -24.99 -7.94
N GLY A 189 5.56 -24.75 -9.11
CA GLY A 189 5.40 -25.53 -10.33
C GLY A 189 4.14 -25.22 -11.14
N ARG A 190 3.27 -24.32 -10.71
CA ARG A 190 2.07 -23.88 -11.47
C ARG A 190 2.41 -22.67 -12.32
N SER A 191 2.07 -22.71 -13.62
CA SER A 191 2.29 -21.60 -14.53
C SER A 191 1.45 -20.37 -14.16
N ALA A 192 2.04 -19.18 -14.32
CA ALA A 192 1.43 -17.87 -14.11
C ALA A 192 1.04 -17.15 -15.41
N ASP A 193 1.07 -17.84 -16.57
CA ASP A 193 0.76 -17.27 -17.89
C ASP A 193 -0.74 -17.22 -18.21
N ARG A 194 -1.56 -18.04 -17.57
CA ARG A 194 -3.01 -18.16 -17.78
C ARG A 194 -3.85 -17.89 -16.53
N GLY A 195 -3.33 -17.10 -15.65
CA GLY A 195 -3.95 -16.76 -14.39
C GLY A 195 -2.88 -16.39 -13.38
N SER A 196 -3.28 -15.73 -12.32
CA SER A 196 -2.32 -15.24 -11.31
C SER A 196 -2.38 -16.18 -10.10
N PRO A 197 -1.48 -17.18 -10.00
CA PRO A 197 -1.40 -18.02 -8.80
C PRO A 197 -0.97 -17.19 -7.61
N SER A 198 -1.48 -17.53 -6.42
CA SER A 198 -0.98 -16.94 -5.19
C SER A 198 0.26 -17.68 -4.70
N ILE A 199 1.23 -16.93 -4.17
CA ILE A 199 2.39 -17.46 -3.48
C ILE A 199 2.25 -17.26 -1.97
N ALA A 200 2.54 -18.31 -1.21
CA ALA A 200 2.52 -18.28 0.25
C ALA A 200 3.95 -18.16 0.82
N GLU A 201 4.06 -17.89 2.11
CA GLU A 201 5.32 -17.94 2.85
C GLU A 201 6.04 -19.27 2.60
N GLY A 202 7.31 -19.21 2.20
CA GLY A 202 8.11 -20.36 1.84
C GLY A 202 7.90 -20.92 0.43
N GLY A 203 6.91 -20.38 -0.32
CA GLY A 203 6.65 -20.79 -1.72
C GLY A 203 7.83 -20.50 -2.65
N VAL A 204 7.91 -21.27 -3.72
CA VAL A 204 8.97 -21.16 -4.72
C VAL A 204 8.47 -20.45 -5.96
N LEU A 205 9.08 -19.31 -6.26
CA LEU A 205 8.90 -18.55 -7.50
C LEU A 205 10.00 -18.95 -8.48
N SER A 206 9.64 -19.45 -9.66
CA SER A 206 10.56 -19.75 -10.75
C SER A 206 10.38 -18.76 -11.89
N LEU A 207 11.45 -18.06 -12.26
CA LEU A 207 11.51 -17.08 -13.35
C LEU A 207 12.49 -17.59 -14.40
N GLY A 208 11.99 -18.18 -15.48
CA GLY A 208 12.84 -18.73 -16.54
C GLY A 208 13.76 -19.88 -16.07
N GLY A 209 13.40 -20.59 -15.01
CA GLY A 209 14.21 -21.63 -14.38
C GLY A 209 15.03 -21.18 -13.17
N LEU A 210 15.21 -19.88 -12.95
CA LEU A 210 15.79 -19.35 -11.72
C LEU A 210 14.78 -19.51 -10.58
N GLN A 211 15.14 -20.24 -9.54
CA GLN A 211 14.28 -20.46 -8.36
C GLN A 211 14.59 -19.45 -7.25
N LEU A 212 13.55 -18.85 -6.72
CA LEU A 212 13.57 -17.90 -5.60
C LEU A 212 12.56 -18.34 -4.54
N THR A 213 12.93 -18.34 -3.28
CA THR A 213 12.01 -18.61 -2.18
C THR A 213 11.40 -17.30 -1.68
N PHE A 214 10.09 -17.23 -1.62
CA PHE A 214 9.36 -16.07 -1.09
C PHE A 214 9.32 -16.12 0.44
N ARG A 215 9.66 -14.98 1.09
CA ARG A 215 9.65 -14.82 2.54
C ARG A 215 9.03 -13.48 2.92
N LEU A 216 8.08 -13.49 3.84
CA LEU A 216 7.56 -12.28 4.48
C LEU A 216 8.59 -11.73 5.50
N VAL A 217 8.55 -10.42 5.75
CA VAL A 217 9.41 -9.75 6.75
C VAL A 217 8.66 -9.55 8.04
#